data_e99c89cf08a81863475d57fe8f76cf39
#
_entry.id   e99c89cf08a81863475d57fe8f76cf39
#
_cell.length_a   1.000
_cell.length_b   1.000
_cell.length_c   1.000
_cell.angle_alpha   90.00
_cell.angle_beta   90.00
_cell.angle_gamma   90.00
#
_symmetry.space_group_name_H-M   'P 1'
#
loop_
_entity.id
_entity.type
_entity.pdbx_description
1 polymer ?
#
loop_
_entity_poly.entity_id
_entity_poly.type
_entity_poly.pdbx_seq_one_letter_code
_entity_poly.pdbx_strand_id
1 'polypeptide(L)'
;MVIDFHAHIYPAKIAEKATKAIGDFYNTPMAFNGSIEELIASGDKIGVEKYIVHSTATKAAQVSSINDFIIGEIQKEPKFVGFGTVHPDFLEFEPEMKRIKNLGLKGIKLHPDFQHFQIDSETMDPIYEVLSSLNMPILVHAGDVRYDFSGPKRIANVLDKHPNLKVIAAHFGG
;
A
#
# COMPACT_ATOMS: atom_id res chain seq x y z
N MET A 1 12.51 -17.97 -8.91
CA MET A 1 12.37 -16.70 -8.17
C MET A 1 10.98 -16.66 -7.53
N VAL A 2 10.90 -16.52 -6.21
CA VAL A 2 9.65 -16.35 -5.47
C VAL A 2 9.59 -14.89 -5.01
N ILE A 3 8.47 -14.22 -5.27
CA ILE A 3 8.23 -12.82 -4.87
C ILE A 3 6.96 -12.76 -4.03
N ASP A 4 7.08 -12.25 -2.81
CA ASP A 4 5.92 -11.86 -2.02
C ASP A 4 5.47 -10.45 -2.46
N PHE A 5 4.34 -10.37 -3.13
CA PHE A 5 3.87 -9.13 -3.75
C PHE A 5 2.99 -8.28 -2.83
N HIS A 6 2.73 -8.70 -1.57
CA HIS A 6 1.82 -8.00 -0.67
C HIS A 6 2.25 -8.16 0.81
N ALA A 7 3.33 -7.52 1.19
CA ALA A 7 3.90 -7.61 2.54
C ALA A 7 3.74 -6.30 3.32
N HIS A 8 2.92 -6.31 4.38
CA HIS A 8 2.82 -5.19 5.31
C HIS A 8 3.97 -5.21 6.30
N ILE A 9 4.65 -4.07 6.48
CA ILE A 9 5.69 -3.89 7.50
C ILE A 9 5.40 -2.63 8.34
N TYR A 10 5.79 -2.69 9.60
CA TYR A 10 5.57 -1.61 10.57
C TYR A 10 6.84 -1.34 11.38
N PRO A 11 7.08 -0.08 11.82
CA PRO A 11 8.10 0.19 12.82
C PRO A 11 7.89 -0.68 14.08
N ALA A 12 8.95 -1.26 14.63
CA ALA A 12 8.87 -2.21 15.75
C ALA A 12 8.01 -1.69 16.93
N LYS A 13 8.12 -0.38 17.23
CA LYS A 13 7.36 0.26 18.32
C LYS A 13 5.84 0.27 18.16
N ILE A 14 5.32 0.04 16.93
CA ILE A 14 3.87 0.06 16.64
C ILE A 14 3.38 -1.23 16.00
N ALA A 15 4.26 -2.16 15.64
CA ALA A 15 3.93 -3.37 14.89
C ALA A 15 2.82 -4.18 15.56
N GLU A 16 2.96 -4.50 16.84
CA GLU A 16 1.95 -5.24 17.61
C GLU A 16 0.60 -4.50 17.67
N LYS A 17 0.61 -3.17 17.90
CA LYS A 17 -0.61 -2.37 17.93
C LYS A 17 -1.29 -2.31 16.57
N ALA A 18 -0.51 -2.15 15.49
CA ALA A 18 -1.03 -2.11 14.12
C ALA A 18 -1.65 -3.46 13.74
N THR A 19 -0.97 -4.55 14.02
CA THR A 19 -1.43 -5.91 13.75
C THR A 19 -2.70 -6.24 14.52
N LYS A 20 -2.75 -5.87 15.82
CA LYS A 20 -3.98 -6.01 16.60
C LYS A 20 -5.14 -5.24 16.00
N ALA A 21 -4.94 -3.98 15.60
CA ALA A 21 -5.99 -3.17 14.99
C ALA A 21 -6.51 -3.77 13.67
N ILE A 22 -5.65 -4.40 12.88
CA ILE A 22 -6.04 -5.14 11.66
C ILE A 22 -6.86 -6.38 12.05
N GLY A 23 -6.41 -7.15 13.02
CA GLY A 23 -7.13 -8.31 13.52
C GLY A 23 -8.53 -7.95 14.03
N ASP A 24 -8.63 -6.87 14.81
CA ASP A 24 -9.91 -6.36 15.33
C ASP A 24 -10.83 -5.92 14.17
N PHE A 25 -10.29 -5.25 13.14
CA PHE A 25 -11.05 -4.81 11.97
C PHE A 25 -11.64 -6.00 11.18
N TYR A 26 -10.86 -7.05 10.96
CA TYR A 26 -11.31 -8.23 10.22
C TYR A 26 -11.95 -9.30 11.09
N ASN A 27 -12.02 -9.08 12.41
CA ASN A 27 -12.45 -10.07 13.39
C ASN A 27 -11.72 -11.42 13.23
N THR A 28 -10.41 -11.34 12.99
CA THR A 28 -9.55 -12.50 12.74
C THR A 28 -8.23 -12.34 13.48
N PRO A 29 -7.79 -13.32 14.25
CA PRO A 29 -6.49 -13.25 14.92
C PRO A 29 -5.36 -13.23 13.89
N MET A 30 -4.41 -12.31 14.06
CA MET A 30 -3.23 -12.25 13.23
C MET A 30 -2.20 -13.29 13.66
N ALA A 31 -1.64 -14.02 12.70
CA ALA A 31 -0.64 -15.05 12.97
C ALA A 31 0.75 -14.47 13.27
N PHE A 32 1.03 -13.27 12.78
CA PHE A 32 2.32 -12.58 12.90
C PHE A 32 2.13 -11.15 13.41
N ASN A 33 3.21 -10.59 13.98
CA ASN A 33 3.17 -9.24 14.57
C ASN A 33 3.48 -8.10 13.57
N GLY A 34 3.76 -8.41 12.31
CA GLY A 34 4.07 -7.44 11.26
C GLY A 34 5.48 -6.84 11.37
N SER A 35 6.39 -7.49 12.10
CA SER A 35 7.80 -7.11 12.14
C SER A 35 8.54 -7.56 10.88
N ILE A 36 9.63 -6.86 10.57
CA ILE A 36 10.49 -7.18 9.43
C ILE A 36 11.17 -8.53 9.63
N GLU A 37 11.62 -8.80 10.85
CA GLU A 37 12.30 -10.04 11.21
C GLU A 37 11.40 -11.26 10.99
N GLU A 38 10.14 -11.20 11.40
CA GLU A 38 9.18 -12.29 11.16
C GLU A 38 8.85 -12.46 9.69
N LEU A 39 8.69 -11.37 8.93
CA LEU A 39 8.47 -11.43 7.48
C LEU A 39 9.61 -12.17 6.78
N ILE A 40 10.85 -11.77 7.04
CA ILE A 40 12.04 -12.41 6.45
C ILE A 40 12.14 -13.88 6.88
N ALA A 41 12.02 -14.16 8.18
CA ALA A 41 12.11 -15.53 8.70
C ALA A 41 11.02 -16.45 8.14
N SER A 42 9.83 -15.92 7.87
CA SER A 42 8.75 -16.66 7.24
C SER A 42 9.03 -16.93 5.76
N GLY A 43 9.47 -15.92 5.03
CA GLY A 43 9.74 -16.04 3.60
C GLY A 43 10.96 -16.90 3.28
N ASP A 44 11.98 -16.90 4.13
CA ASP A 44 13.18 -17.75 3.96
C ASP A 44 12.82 -19.24 3.96
N LYS A 45 11.78 -19.66 4.69
CA LYS A 45 11.30 -21.05 4.70
C LYS A 45 10.82 -21.55 3.33
N ILE A 46 10.38 -20.64 2.47
CA ILE A 46 9.85 -20.95 1.14
C ILE A 46 10.67 -20.31 0.02
N GLY A 47 11.83 -19.74 0.35
CA GLY A 47 12.76 -19.17 -0.61
C GLY A 47 12.30 -17.86 -1.28
N VAL A 48 11.64 -16.98 -0.52
CA VAL A 48 11.28 -15.65 -1.03
C VAL A 48 12.54 -14.81 -1.29
N GLU A 49 12.69 -14.34 -2.52
CA GLU A 49 13.83 -13.54 -2.96
C GLU A 49 13.58 -12.04 -2.95
N LYS A 50 12.30 -11.62 -3.10
CA LYS A 50 11.88 -10.22 -3.08
C LYS A 50 10.53 -10.06 -2.39
N TYR A 51 10.37 -8.91 -1.73
CA TYR A 51 9.13 -8.52 -1.06
C TYR A 51 8.70 -7.14 -1.56
N ILE A 52 7.45 -6.99 -1.97
CA ILE A 52 6.85 -5.67 -2.16
C ILE A 52 6.32 -5.22 -0.81
N VAL A 53 7.10 -4.37 -0.13
CA VAL A 53 6.80 -3.92 1.23
C VAL A 53 6.07 -2.58 1.23
N HIS A 54 5.10 -2.44 2.12
CA HIS A 54 4.29 -1.24 2.23
C HIS A 54 3.59 -1.13 3.59
N SER A 55 3.05 0.05 3.85
CA SER A 55 2.07 0.35 4.89
C SER A 55 1.02 1.30 4.33
N THR A 56 -0.06 1.55 5.08
CA THR A 56 -1.16 2.42 4.64
C THR A 56 -1.36 3.56 5.64
N ALA A 57 -1.40 4.80 5.13
CA ALA A 57 -1.77 5.97 5.90
C ALA A 57 -3.29 6.04 6.06
N THR A 58 -3.80 5.80 7.26
CA THR A 58 -5.24 5.92 7.57
C THR A 58 -5.68 7.37 7.81
N LYS A 59 -4.72 8.31 7.82
CA LYS A 59 -4.93 9.76 7.94
C LYS A 59 -3.87 10.49 7.12
N ALA A 60 -4.24 11.64 6.55
CA ALA A 60 -3.33 12.46 5.75
C ALA A 60 -2.00 12.78 6.46
N ALA A 61 -2.04 13.12 7.75
CA ALA A 61 -0.85 13.45 8.55
C ALA A 61 0.17 12.30 8.70
N GLN A 62 -0.18 11.08 8.34
CA GLN A 62 0.71 9.91 8.42
C GLN A 62 1.49 9.66 7.13
N VAL A 63 1.10 10.27 6.00
CA VAL A 63 1.63 9.95 4.67
C VAL A 63 3.15 10.04 4.63
N SER A 64 3.72 11.21 4.91
CA SER A 64 5.16 11.41 4.79
C SER A 64 5.97 10.54 5.75
N SER A 65 5.50 10.38 7.00
CA SER A 65 6.22 9.56 7.99
C SER A 65 6.22 8.06 7.64
N ILE A 66 5.14 7.55 7.05
CA ILE A 66 5.09 6.17 6.57
C ILE A 66 5.98 5.99 5.35
N ASN A 67 5.95 6.93 4.42
CA ASN A 67 6.81 6.89 3.24
C ASN A 67 8.29 6.92 3.63
N ASP A 68 8.66 7.77 4.59
CA ASP A 68 10.04 7.86 5.11
C ASP A 68 10.49 6.55 5.77
N PHE A 69 9.59 5.90 6.52
CA PHE A 69 9.87 4.59 7.10
C PHE A 69 10.15 3.56 6.00
N ILE A 70 9.29 3.43 4.99
CA ILE A 70 9.49 2.47 3.89
C ILE A 70 10.79 2.78 3.13
N ILE A 71 11.10 4.05 2.86
CA ILE A 71 12.36 4.46 2.24
C ILE A 71 13.56 4.01 3.09
N GLY A 72 13.50 4.20 4.39
CA GLY A 72 14.56 3.76 5.29
C GLY A 72 14.77 2.25 5.28
N GLU A 73 13.70 1.46 5.16
CA GLU A 73 13.80 0.00 5.17
C GLU A 73 14.31 -0.57 3.83
N ILE A 74 13.93 -0.02 2.68
CA ILE A 74 14.48 -0.48 1.38
C ILE A 74 15.98 -0.17 1.22
N GLN A 75 16.51 0.79 1.97
CA GLN A 75 17.95 1.09 1.99
C GLN A 75 18.75 0.08 2.81
N LYS A 76 18.10 -0.59 3.78
CA LYS A 76 18.75 -1.56 4.68
C LYS A 76 18.65 -2.99 4.16
N GLU A 77 17.52 -3.34 3.51
CA GLU A 77 17.24 -4.71 3.08
C GLU A 77 17.10 -4.79 1.55
N PRO A 78 18.11 -5.38 0.87
CA PRO A 78 18.12 -5.50 -0.59
C PRO A 78 17.00 -6.36 -1.19
N LYS A 79 16.36 -7.22 -0.38
CA LYS A 79 15.19 -7.99 -0.81
C LYS A 79 13.93 -7.14 -0.94
N PHE A 80 13.91 -5.91 -0.37
CA PHE A 80 12.72 -5.06 -0.35
C PHE A 80 12.59 -4.20 -1.60
N VAL A 81 11.37 -4.12 -2.11
CA VAL A 81 10.91 -3.17 -3.09
C VAL A 81 9.78 -2.37 -2.43
N GLY A 82 10.00 -1.08 -2.19
CA GLY A 82 9.07 -0.27 -1.42
C GLY A 82 7.93 0.31 -2.27
N PHE A 83 6.71 0.21 -1.74
CA PHE A 83 5.57 1.00 -2.17
C PHE A 83 5.23 1.98 -1.05
N GLY A 84 5.06 3.25 -1.42
CA GLY A 84 4.61 4.29 -0.49
C GLY A 84 3.09 4.26 -0.28
N THR A 85 2.59 5.31 0.32
CA THR A 85 1.15 5.51 0.51
C THR A 85 0.76 6.96 0.25
N VAL A 86 -0.52 7.19 -0.02
CA VAL A 86 -1.14 8.51 -0.11
C VAL A 86 -2.53 8.45 0.52
N HIS A 87 -3.07 9.59 0.94
CA HIS A 87 -4.44 9.73 1.45
C HIS A 87 -5.19 10.77 0.62
N PRO A 88 -6.50 10.60 0.35
CA PRO A 88 -7.28 11.60 -0.41
C PRO A 88 -7.16 13.03 0.11
N ASP A 89 -7.12 13.19 1.45
CA ASP A 89 -7.03 14.49 2.11
C ASP A 89 -5.59 15.03 2.24
N PHE A 90 -4.61 14.39 1.64
CA PHE A 90 -3.22 14.84 1.70
C PHE A 90 -2.94 15.82 0.56
N LEU A 91 -3.02 17.12 0.84
CA LEU A 91 -2.96 18.18 -0.18
C LEU A 91 -1.61 18.25 -0.90
N GLU A 92 -0.50 17.92 -0.22
CA GLU A 92 0.86 17.97 -0.79
C GLU A 92 1.22 16.68 -1.55
N PHE A 93 0.23 16.00 -2.16
CA PHE A 93 0.45 14.69 -2.78
C PHE A 93 1.42 14.75 -3.96
N GLU A 94 1.35 15.76 -4.81
CA GLU A 94 2.19 15.83 -6.02
C GLU A 94 3.69 15.97 -5.70
N PRO A 95 4.14 16.93 -4.87
CA PRO A 95 5.55 16.99 -4.48
C PRO A 95 5.99 15.75 -3.70
N GLU A 96 5.12 15.16 -2.88
CA GLU A 96 5.43 13.94 -2.14
C GLU A 96 5.61 12.73 -3.08
N MET A 97 4.73 12.53 -4.07
CA MET A 97 4.88 11.43 -5.04
C MET A 97 6.18 11.56 -5.84
N LYS A 98 6.55 12.77 -6.26
CA LYS A 98 7.84 13.02 -6.93
C LYS A 98 9.01 12.71 -6.00
N ARG A 99 8.93 13.14 -4.74
CA ARG A 99 9.96 12.91 -3.72
C ARG A 99 10.22 11.43 -3.50
N ILE A 100 9.17 10.66 -3.20
CA ILE A 100 9.30 9.22 -2.90
C ILE A 100 9.77 8.40 -4.10
N LYS A 101 9.34 8.77 -5.31
CA LYS A 101 9.85 8.15 -6.54
C LYS A 101 11.36 8.36 -6.68
N ASN A 102 11.83 9.58 -6.47
CA ASN A 102 13.27 9.91 -6.54
C ASN A 102 14.08 9.19 -5.45
N LEU A 103 13.46 8.90 -4.30
CA LEU A 103 14.07 8.15 -3.20
C LEU A 103 13.92 6.62 -3.34
N GLY A 104 13.36 6.14 -4.45
CA GLY A 104 13.44 4.74 -4.85
C GLY A 104 12.16 3.94 -4.69
N LEU A 105 11.07 4.50 -4.18
CA LEU A 105 9.78 3.80 -4.12
C LEU A 105 9.23 3.55 -5.54
N LYS A 106 8.60 2.40 -5.74
CA LYS A 106 8.22 1.90 -7.07
C LYS A 106 6.72 1.97 -7.35
N GLY A 107 5.90 2.26 -6.35
CA GLY A 107 4.45 2.34 -6.47
C GLY A 107 3.81 2.87 -5.19
N ILE A 108 2.48 2.85 -5.16
CA ILE A 108 1.68 3.32 -4.03
C ILE A 108 0.76 2.20 -3.56
N LYS A 109 0.66 2.00 -2.25
CA LYS A 109 -0.36 1.15 -1.61
C LYS A 109 -1.55 2.00 -1.18
N LEU A 110 -2.74 1.54 -1.57
CA LEU A 110 -4.03 2.06 -1.10
C LEU A 110 -4.82 0.96 -0.39
N HIS A 111 -5.54 1.35 0.65
CA HIS A 111 -6.48 0.49 1.35
C HIS A 111 -7.78 1.26 1.62
N PRO A 112 -8.67 1.33 0.63
CA PRO A 112 -9.86 2.18 0.69
C PRO A 112 -10.72 1.96 1.94
N ASP A 113 -10.82 0.71 2.43
CA ASP A 113 -11.61 0.38 3.62
C ASP A 113 -11.00 0.93 4.93
N PHE A 114 -9.66 1.00 5.03
CA PHE A 114 -8.98 1.63 6.17
C PHE A 114 -8.89 3.15 6.05
N GLN A 115 -8.89 3.65 4.83
CA GLN A 115 -8.77 5.08 4.53
C GLN A 115 -10.14 5.76 4.36
N HIS A 116 -11.23 4.98 4.33
CA HIS A 116 -12.61 5.42 4.25
C HIS A 116 -12.94 6.29 3.03
N PHE A 117 -12.54 5.84 1.82
CA PHE A 117 -12.89 6.50 0.57
C PHE A 117 -13.25 5.50 -0.52
N GLN A 118 -14.05 5.93 -1.49
CA GLN A 118 -14.33 5.15 -2.69
C GLN A 118 -13.18 5.31 -3.68
N ILE A 119 -12.63 4.20 -4.17
CA ILE A 119 -11.45 4.21 -5.04
C ILE A 119 -11.67 5.00 -6.35
N ASP A 120 -12.91 5.08 -6.83
CA ASP A 120 -13.32 5.82 -8.02
C ASP A 120 -13.87 7.24 -7.70
N SER A 121 -13.62 7.74 -6.48
CA SER A 121 -13.97 9.11 -6.09
C SER A 121 -13.20 10.14 -6.92
N GLU A 122 -13.87 11.22 -7.33
CA GLU A 122 -13.26 12.34 -8.06
C GLU A 122 -12.11 13.01 -7.30
N THR A 123 -12.10 12.93 -5.97
CA THR A 123 -11.01 13.43 -5.13
C THR A 123 -9.68 12.70 -5.40
N MET A 124 -9.74 11.49 -5.95
CA MET A 124 -8.55 10.70 -6.30
C MET A 124 -8.01 10.99 -7.71
N ASP A 125 -8.79 11.61 -8.59
CA ASP A 125 -8.40 11.85 -9.98
C ASP A 125 -7.06 12.58 -10.11
N PRO A 126 -6.81 13.70 -9.39
CA PRO A 126 -5.53 14.40 -9.50
C PRO A 126 -4.35 13.52 -9.04
N ILE A 127 -4.57 12.67 -8.03
CA ILE A 127 -3.56 11.73 -7.54
C ILE A 127 -3.24 10.69 -8.63
N TYR A 128 -4.28 10.12 -9.28
CA TYR A 128 -4.10 9.14 -10.36
C TYR A 128 -3.40 9.73 -11.59
N GLU A 129 -3.68 10.98 -11.94
CA GLU A 129 -3.00 11.68 -13.02
C GLU A 129 -1.49 11.84 -12.72
N VAL A 130 -1.15 12.25 -11.50
CA VAL A 130 0.25 12.35 -11.07
C VAL A 130 0.93 10.99 -11.10
N LEU A 131 0.31 9.95 -10.55
CA LEU A 131 0.88 8.60 -10.52
C LEU A 131 1.07 8.03 -11.93
N SER A 132 0.11 8.26 -12.83
CA SER A 132 0.21 7.90 -14.25
C SER A 132 1.39 8.60 -14.92
N SER A 133 1.52 9.91 -14.72
CA SER A 133 2.63 10.71 -15.28
C SER A 133 4.01 10.26 -14.77
N LEU A 134 4.04 9.82 -13.53
CA LEU A 134 5.24 9.29 -12.89
C LEU A 134 5.49 7.81 -13.22
N ASN A 135 4.60 7.14 -13.95
CA ASN A 135 4.64 5.70 -14.22
C ASN A 135 4.76 4.87 -12.91
N MET A 136 4.06 5.30 -11.86
CA MET A 136 3.99 4.62 -10.58
C MET A 136 2.68 3.82 -10.47
N PRO A 137 2.72 2.48 -10.38
CA PRO A 137 1.52 1.67 -10.20
C PRO A 137 0.92 1.86 -8.81
N ILE A 138 -0.37 1.58 -8.70
CA ILE A 138 -1.04 1.42 -7.41
C ILE A 138 -1.27 -0.07 -7.10
N LEU A 139 -1.01 -0.47 -5.87
CA LEU A 139 -1.44 -1.73 -5.27
C LEU A 139 -2.62 -1.43 -4.36
N VAL A 140 -3.81 -1.85 -4.75
CA VAL A 140 -5.03 -1.55 -4.01
C VAL A 140 -5.57 -2.80 -3.32
N HIS A 141 -5.98 -2.66 -2.04
CA HIS A 141 -6.84 -3.66 -1.41
C HIS A 141 -8.16 -3.71 -2.16
N ALA A 142 -8.54 -4.87 -2.66
CA ALA A 142 -9.71 -5.03 -3.49
C ALA A 142 -10.74 -5.95 -2.82
N GLY A 143 -12.00 -5.50 -2.83
CA GLY A 143 -13.14 -6.27 -2.37
C GLY A 143 -13.22 -6.50 -0.86
N ASP A 144 -14.11 -5.78 -0.19
CA ASP A 144 -14.54 -6.10 1.17
C ASP A 144 -16.06 -6.20 1.18
N VAL A 145 -16.60 -7.31 1.67
CA VAL A 145 -18.06 -7.56 1.68
C VAL A 145 -18.82 -6.59 2.59
N ARG A 146 -18.13 -5.87 3.47
CA ARG A 146 -18.73 -4.91 4.43
C ARG A 146 -18.84 -3.49 3.86
N TYR A 147 -17.97 -3.16 2.89
CA TYR A 147 -17.85 -1.79 2.37
C TYR A 147 -17.77 -1.80 0.85
N ASP A 148 -18.51 -0.90 0.21
CA ASP A 148 -18.40 -0.68 -1.23
C ASP A 148 -17.38 0.43 -1.53
N PHE A 149 -16.11 0.20 -1.18
CA PHE A 149 -15.04 1.18 -1.43
C PHE A 149 -14.11 0.78 -2.57
N SER A 150 -13.84 -0.50 -2.74
CA SER A 150 -12.83 -1.01 -3.69
C SER A 150 -13.27 -2.29 -4.42
N GLY A 151 -14.58 -2.46 -4.61
CA GLY A 151 -15.09 -3.58 -5.37
C GLY A 151 -14.65 -3.56 -6.84
N PRO A 152 -14.71 -4.71 -7.55
CA PRO A 152 -14.22 -4.86 -8.94
C PRO A 152 -14.79 -3.82 -9.90
N LYS A 153 -16.08 -3.48 -9.75
CA LYS A 153 -16.73 -2.45 -10.59
C LYS A 153 -16.12 -1.07 -10.39
N ARG A 154 -15.78 -0.68 -9.16
CA ARG A 154 -15.13 0.60 -8.88
C ARG A 154 -13.71 0.66 -9.44
N ILE A 155 -12.99 -0.45 -9.34
CA ILE A 155 -11.65 -0.56 -9.96
C ILE A 155 -11.76 -0.44 -11.47
N ALA A 156 -12.77 -1.05 -12.10
CA ALA A 156 -13.02 -0.88 -13.54
C ALA A 156 -13.30 0.59 -13.90
N ASN A 157 -14.13 1.30 -13.11
CA ASN A 157 -14.39 2.73 -13.32
C ASN A 157 -13.08 3.56 -13.28
N VAL A 158 -12.17 3.24 -12.36
CA VAL A 158 -10.84 3.91 -12.30
C VAL A 158 -10.05 3.65 -13.58
N LEU A 159 -10.02 2.41 -14.06
CA LEU A 159 -9.27 2.04 -15.27
C LEU A 159 -9.86 2.67 -16.52
N ASP A 160 -11.18 2.75 -16.63
CA ASP A 160 -11.87 3.41 -17.75
C ASP A 160 -11.55 4.92 -17.80
N LYS A 161 -11.52 5.56 -16.62
CA LYS A 161 -11.23 7.00 -16.50
C LYS A 161 -9.75 7.34 -16.62
N HIS A 162 -8.87 6.45 -16.14
CA HIS A 162 -7.42 6.64 -16.11
C HIS A 162 -6.70 5.49 -16.84
N PRO A 163 -6.80 5.38 -18.17
CA PRO A 163 -6.30 4.22 -18.93
C PRO A 163 -4.77 4.05 -18.89
N ASN A 164 -4.04 5.08 -18.49
CA ASN A 164 -2.57 5.03 -18.32
C ASN A 164 -2.15 4.63 -16.90
N LEU A 165 -3.08 4.56 -15.95
CA LEU A 165 -2.78 4.14 -14.59
C LEU A 165 -2.60 2.63 -14.54
N LYS A 166 -1.53 2.18 -13.90
CA LYS A 166 -1.30 0.75 -13.67
C LYS A 166 -1.89 0.36 -12.32
N VAL A 167 -2.87 -0.53 -12.32
CA VAL A 167 -3.54 -1.00 -11.10
C VAL A 167 -3.23 -2.46 -10.86
N ILE A 168 -2.82 -2.78 -9.65
CA ILE A 168 -2.63 -4.12 -9.12
C ILE A 168 -3.72 -4.32 -8.07
N ALA A 169 -4.76 -5.04 -8.43
CA ALA A 169 -5.85 -5.37 -7.53
C ALA A 169 -5.48 -6.60 -6.69
N ALA A 170 -5.28 -6.39 -5.38
CA ALA A 170 -4.97 -7.47 -4.45
C ALA A 170 -6.14 -8.46 -4.32
N HIS A 171 -5.87 -9.66 -3.76
CA HIS A 171 -6.90 -10.66 -3.48
C HIS A 171 -7.70 -11.07 -4.72
N PHE A 172 -7.00 -11.27 -5.85
CA PHE A 172 -7.59 -11.62 -7.16
C PHE A 172 -8.60 -10.60 -7.70
N GLY A 173 -8.58 -9.37 -7.19
CA GLY A 173 -9.46 -8.29 -7.64
C GLY A 173 -10.73 -8.10 -6.81
N GLY A 174 -10.87 -8.85 -5.72
CA GLY A 174 -12.00 -8.77 -4.78
C GLY A 174 -13.02 -9.86 -4.91
#